data_9fece15590f62381eeca528ec9ee4209
#
_entry.id   9fece15590f62381eeca528ec9ee4209
#
_cell.length_a   1.000
_cell.length_b   1.000
_cell.length_c   1.000
_cell.angle_alpha   90.00
_cell.angle_beta   90.00
_cell.angle_gamma   90.00
#
_symmetry.space_group_name_H-M   'P 1'
#
loop_
_entity.id
_entity.type
_entity.pdbx_description
1 polymer ?
#
loop_
_entity_poly.entity_id
_entity_poly.type
_entity_poly.pdbx_seq_one_letter_code
_entity_poly.pdbx_strand_id
1 'polypeptide(L)'
;MTPTAKLTYGITHLSEFTDYINNPSDPLIRNLTYKDTDFATGELAAGFLFEMDEYVTDMGTLQPMGGLELLYDLSEDIDYKYIHHGETNVVTDTIRKYSNQDLKYNIGFEAVYLNGFTISSSFEKIISLNDRKGPNSSREIFILKFSRSKEEDGEFAFNYNPVNAHESSLSYSKNINGFDFSINHNHIFDNSLEYDTNVEVSTNF
;
A
#
# COMPACT_ATOMS: atom_id res chain seq x y z
N MET A 1 16.89 -0.17 19.39
CA MET A 1 15.44 -0.19 19.58
C MET A 1 14.94 1.24 19.60
N THR A 2 14.08 1.61 18.66
CA THR A 2 13.62 2.98 18.43
C THR A 2 12.12 3.03 18.60
N PRO A 3 11.57 3.82 19.55
CA PRO A 3 10.14 4.03 19.65
C PRO A 3 9.64 4.81 18.44
N THR A 4 8.47 4.46 17.95
CA THR A 4 7.81 5.12 16.83
C THR A 4 6.41 5.57 17.21
N ALA A 5 6.02 6.73 16.72
CA ALA A 5 4.65 7.20 16.77
C ALA A 5 4.34 7.93 15.47
N LYS A 6 3.22 7.61 14.84
CA LYS A 6 2.77 8.21 13.59
C LYS A 6 1.29 8.53 13.70
N LEU A 7 0.90 9.73 13.31
CA LEU A 7 -0.49 10.11 13.13
C LEU A 7 -0.68 10.45 11.65
N THR A 8 -1.62 9.77 11.03
CA THR A 8 -2.07 10.06 9.67
C THR A 8 -3.51 10.53 9.76
N TYR A 9 -3.85 11.62 9.09
CA TYR A 9 -5.20 12.13 9.04
C TYR A 9 -5.48 12.69 7.65
N GLY A 10 -6.66 12.42 7.11
CA GLY A 10 -7.10 12.90 5.82
C GLY A 10 -8.60 13.13 5.78
N ILE A 11 -9.03 14.05 4.93
CA ILE A 11 -10.44 14.28 4.61
C ILE A 11 -10.59 14.00 3.12
N THR A 12 -11.56 13.17 2.77
CA THR A 12 -11.88 12.85 1.38
C THR A 12 -13.27 13.38 1.08
N HIS A 13 -13.36 14.12 0.00
CA HIS A 13 -14.62 14.59 -0.58
C HIS A 13 -14.97 13.74 -1.80
N LEU A 14 -16.12 13.09 -1.77
CA LEU A 14 -16.71 12.45 -2.92
C LEU A 14 -17.81 13.34 -3.47
N SER A 15 -17.59 13.86 -4.69
CA SER A 15 -18.61 14.62 -5.38
C SER A 15 -19.78 13.74 -5.82
N GLU A 16 -20.94 14.36 -6.02
CA GLU A 16 -22.12 13.66 -6.55
C GLU A 16 -21.78 12.94 -7.86
N PHE A 17 -22.19 11.69 -7.97
CA PHE A 17 -22.09 10.90 -9.19
C PHE A 17 -23.27 9.96 -9.36
N THR A 18 -23.55 9.58 -10.61
CA THR A 18 -24.59 8.61 -10.92
C THR A 18 -23.97 7.33 -11.46
N ASP A 19 -24.27 6.22 -10.81
CA ASP A 19 -23.90 4.89 -11.30
C ASP A 19 -24.93 4.42 -12.32
N TYR A 20 -24.48 4.19 -13.54
CA TYR A 20 -25.30 3.72 -14.64
C TYR A 20 -25.12 2.22 -14.81
N ILE A 21 -26.02 1.45 -14.24
CA ILE A 21 -26.04 0.00 -14.43
C ILE A 21 -26.66 -0.27 -15.81
N ASN A 22 -25.81 -0.52 -16.79
CA ASN A 22 -26.25 -0.81 -18.15
C ASN A 22 -26.64 -2.30 -18.29
N ASN A 23 -27.77 -2.69 -17.69
CA ASN A 23 -28.32 -4.03 -17.90
C ASN A 23 -29.67 -3.94 -18.64
N PRO A 24 -29.68 -4.08 -19.98
CA PRO A 24 -30.90 -3.98 -20.77
C PRO A 24 -31.93 -5.10 -20.50
N SER A 25 -31.54 -6.14 -19.77
CA SER A 25 -32.39 -7.30 -19.48
C SER A 25 -33.18 -7.21 -18.19
N ASP A 26 -32.89 -6.23 -17.33
CA ASP A 26 -33.60 -6.07 -16.07
C ASP A 26 -34.07 -4.61 -15.86
N PRO A 27 -35.34 -4.32 -16.16
CA PRO A 27 -35.89 -2.97 -15.99
C PRO A 27 -36.07 -2.55 -14.51
N LEU A 28 -35.81 -3.44 -13.55
CA LEU A 28 -35.86 -3.15 -12.12
C LEU A 28 -34.55 -2.64 -11.57
N ILE A 29 -33.45 -2.78 -12.32
CA ILE A 29 -32.16 -2.22 -11.94
C ILE A 29 -32.20 -0.71 -12.21
N ARG A 30 -32.33 0.05 -11.13
CA ARG A 30 -32.40 1.52 -11.19
C ARG A 30 -31.01 2.08 -10.95
N ASN A 31 -30.66 3.08 -11.75
CA ASN A 31 -29.47 3.88 -11.52
C ASN A 31 -29.54 4.55 -10.14
N LEU A 32 -28.42 4.60 -9.46
CA LEU A 32 -28.27 5.25 -8.17
C LEU A 32 -27.51 6.57 -8.36
N THR A 33 -28.05 7.66 -7.82
CA THR A 33 -27.32 8.91 -7.73
C THR A 33 -26.83 9.07 -6.31
N TYR A 34 -25.51 8.95 -6.12
CA TYR A 34 -24.83 9.20 -4.86
C TYR A 34 -24.66 10.68 -4.65
N LYS A 35 -24.97 11.17 -3.46
CA LYS A 35 -24.82 12.56 -3.08
C LYS A 35 -23.43 12.85 -2.56
N ASP A 36 -23.05 14.14 -2.62
CA ASP A 36 -21.80 14.61 -2.02
C ASP A 36 -21.65 14.09 -0.60
N THR A 37 -20.46 13.58 -0.31
CA THR A 37 -20.15 13.02 1.01
C THR A 37 -18.72 13.36 1.38
N ASP A 38 -18.54 13.94 2.56
CA ASP A 38 -17.24 14.13 3.18
C ASP A 38 -17.04 13.04 4.22
N PHE A 39 -15.86 12.47 4.25
CA PHE A 39 -15.48 11.53 5.32
C PHE A 39 -14.03 11.74 5.73
N ALA A 40 -13.81 11.61 7.03
CA ALA A 40 -12.48 11.69 7.61
C ALA A 40 -11.90 10.28 7.77
N THR A 41 -10.62 10.15 7.44
CA THR A 41 -9.83 8.96 7.71
C THR A 41 -8.68 9.33 8.61
N GLY A 42 -8.35 8.48 9.56
CA GLY A 42 -7.23 8.72 10.45
C GLY A 42 -6.68 7.42 10.99
N GLU A 43 -5.39 7.40 11.24
CA GLU A 43 -4.69 6.29 11.87
C GLU A 43 -3.66 6.81 12.84
N LEU A 44 -3.67 6.30 14.05
CA LEU A 44 -2.61 6.46 15.02
C LEU A 44 -1.83 5.15 15.11
N ALA A 45 -0.55 5.18 14.83
CA ALA A 45 0.36 4.06 15.01
C ALA A 45 1.35 4.37 16.13
N ALA A 46 1.57 3.41 17.02
CA ALA A 46 2.58 3.51 18.07
C ALA A 46 3.27 2.17 18.27
N GLY A 47 4.59 2.17 18.37
CA GLY A 47 5.32 0.92 18.46
C GLY A 47 6.81 1.08 18.65
N PHE A 48 7.52 0.03 18.26
CA PHE A 48 8.97 -0.03 18.34
C PHE A 48 9.53 -0.66 17.07
N LEU A 49 10.58 -0.04 16.53
CA LEU A 49 11.45 -0.64 15.55
C LEU A 49 12.72 -1.12 16.24
N PHE A 50 13.20 -2.27 15.82
CA PHE A 50 14.48 -2.80 16.26
C PHE A 50 15.32 -3.16 15.04
N GLU A 51 16.50 -2.64 15.04
CA GLU A 51 17.57 -2.98 14.12
C GLU A 51 18.66 -3.64 14.98
N MET A 52 19.14 -4.75 14.54
CA MET A 52 20.30 -5.40 15.15
C MET A 52 21.58 -4.78 14.60
N ASP A 53 22.67 -4.94 15.33
CA ASP A 53 23.97 -4.56 14.84
C ASP A 53 24.27 -5.29 13.53
N GLU A 54 24.94 -4.60 12.61
CA GLU A 54 25.36 -5.18 11.35
C GLU A 54 26.32 -6.34 11.59
N TYR A 55 26.03 -7.46 10.96
CA TYR A 55 26.92 -8.60 10.93
C TYR A 55 27.84 -8.49 9.73
N VAL A 56 29.09 -8.09 9.99
CA VAL A 56 30.08 -7.85 8.95
C VAL A 56 30.78 -9.17 8.57
N THR A 57 30.83 -9.44 7.26
CA THR A 57 31.52 -10.59 6.67
C THR A 57 32.49 -10.13 5.60
N ASP A 58 33.35 -11.03 5.12
CA ASP A 58 34.27 -10.75 4.00
C ASP A 58 33.53 -10.43 2.67
N MET A 59 32.24 -10.75 2.57
CA MET A 59 31.43 -10.52 1.36
C MET A 59 30.54 -9.28 1.44
N GLY A 60 30.32 -8.74 2.66
CA GLY A 60 29.44 -7.61 2.87
C GLY A 60 28.86 -7.59 4.29
N THR A 61 27.76 -6.87 4.47
CA THR A 61 27.08 -6.71 5.74
C THR A 61 25.68 -7.35 5.69
N LEU A 62 25.20 -7.85 6.83
CA LEU A 62 23.84 -8.33 7.03
C LEU A 62 23.25 -7.63 8.24
N GLN A 63 22.12 -6.97 8.07
CA GLN A 63 21.40 -6.27 9.13
C GLN A 63 20.00 -6.83 9.30
N PRO A 64 19.72 -7.60 10.35
CA PRO A 64 18.38 -8.00 10.72
C PRO A 64 17.59 -6.82 11.28
N MET A 65 16.30 -6.75 10.96
CA MET A 65 15.39 -5.70 11.41
C MET A 65 14.01 -6.25 11.72
N GLY A 66 13.24 -5.49 12.48
CA GLY A 66 11.86 -5.84 12.74
C GLY A 66 11.13 -4.74 13.49
N GLY A 67 9.85 -4.96 13.76
CA GLY A 67 9.03 -3.99 14.44
C GLY A 67 7.74 -4.59 14.97
N LEU A 68 7.18 -3.89 15.92
CA LEU A 68 5.87 -4.14 16.49
C LEU A 68 5.16 -2.81 16.66
N GLU A 69 3.99 -2.67 16.05
CA GLU A 69 3.20 -1.44 16.09
C GLU A 69 1.73 -1.77 16.41
N LEU A 70 1.14 -0.97 17.29
CA LEU A 70 -0.29 -0.94 17.50
C LEU A 70 -0.88 0.16 16.63
N LEU A 71 -1.80 -0.22 15.76
CA LEU A 71 -2.53 0.67 14.87
C LEU A 71 -3.92 0.92 15.45
N TYR A 72 -4.30 2.16 15.53
CA TYR A 72 -5.61 2.57 15.97
C TYR A 72 -6.28 3.40 14.86
N ASP A 73 -7.35 2.86 14.29
CA ASP A 73 -8.13 3.56 13.26
C ASP A 73 -9.03 4.60 13.93
N LEU A 74 -8.75 5.86 13.62
CA LEU A 74 -9.51 7.03 14.09
C LEU A 74 -10.62 7.44 13.11
N SER A 75 -10.76 6.73 11.99
CA SER A 75 -11.76 7.08 11.00
C SER A 75 -13.16 6.71 11.48
N GLU A 76 -14.13 7.53 11.11
CA GLU A 76 -15.54 7.31 11.39
C GLU A 76 -16.19 6.32 10.41
N ASP A 77 -17.33 5.77 10.77
CA ASP A 77 -18.18 5.06 9.82
C ASP A 77 -18.61 6.04 8.71
N ILE A 78 -18.67 5.56 7.48
CA ILE A 78 -19.00 6.41 6.33
C ILE A 78 -20.48 6.32 6.04
N ASP A 79 -21.20 7.42 6.24
CA ASP A 79 -22.58 7.55 5.83
C ASP A 79 -22.65 8.05 4.39
N TYR A 80 -23.15 7.24 3.49
CA TYR A 80 -23.40 7.66 2.12
C TYR A 80 -24.88 7.76 1.82
N LYS A 81 -25.24 8.80 1.07
CA LYS A 81 -26.61 9.09 0.70
C LYS A 81 -26.80 8.86 -0.79
N TYR A 82 -27.90 8.21 -1.14
CA TYR A 82 -28.22 7.99 -2.54
C TYR A 82 -29.71 8.11 -2.82
N ILE A 83 -30.03 8.33 -4.09
CA ILE A 83 -31.40 8.44 -4.60
C ILE A 83 -31.55 7.44 -5.73
N HIS A 84 -32.61 6.64 -5.70
CA HIS A 84 -32.98 5.80 -6.83
C HIS A 84 -33.50 6.66 -7.98
N HIS A 85 -33.12 6.30 -9.22
CA HIS A 85 -33.59 7.04 -10.38
C HIS A 85 -35.11 7.11 -10.46
N GLY A 86 -35.62 8.33 -10.63
CA GLY A 86 -37.06 8.61 -10.66
C GLY A 86 -37.73 8.73 -9.28
N GLU A 87 -36.99 8.66 -8.20
CA GLU A 87 -37.44 8.90 -6.84
C GLU A 87 -36.89 10.23 -6.31
N THR A 88 -37.54 10.76 -5.27
CA THR A 88 -37.09 11.98 -4.58
C THR A 88 -36.60 11.71 -3.17
N ASN A 89 -36.81 10.48 -2.69
CA ASN A 89 -36.45 10.09 -1.34
C ASN A 89 -34.94 9.76 -1.27
N VAL A 90 -34.26 10.41 -0.34
CA VAL A 90 -32.86 10.14 -0.03
C VAL A 90 -32.80 8.92 0.90
N VAL A 91 -32.05 7.92 0.49
CA VAL A 91 -31.71 6.77 1.34
C VAL A 91 -30.32 7.03 1.91
N THR A 92 -30.15 6.78 3.21
CA THR A 92 -28.85 6.82 3.86
C THR A 92 -28.47 5.40 4.25
N ASP A 93 -27.27 5.01 3.87
CA ASP A 93 -26.67 3.76 4.28
C ASP A 93 -25.30 4.02 4.87
N THR A 94 -24.81 3.10 5.71
CA THR A 94 -23.57 3.30 6.46
C THR A 94 -22.60 2.18 6.17
N ILE A 95 -21.42 2.52 5.66
CA ILE A 95 -20.29 1.59 5.59
C ILE A 95 -19.60 1.58 6.95
N ARG A 96 -19.80 0.49 7.68
CA ARG A 96 -19.17 0.30 8.98
C ARG A 96 -17.77 -0.26 8.82
N LYS A 97 -16.85 0.23 9.64
CA LYS A 97 -15.51 -0.35 9.74
C LYS A 97 -15.54 -1.60 10.63
N TYR A 98 -14.77 -2.59 10.19
CA TYR A 98 -14.74 -3.89 10.88
C TYR A 98 -13.73 -3.94 12.02
N SER A 99 -12.67 -3.14 11.97
CA SER A 99 -11.67 -3.07 13.03
C SER A 99 -11.15 -1.65 13.18
N ASN A 100 -10.97 -1.25 14.43
CA ASN A 100 -10.36 0.02 14.78
C ASN A 100 -9.07 -0.14 15.61
N GLN A 101 -8.64 -1.38 15.86
CA GLN A 101 -7.39 -1.69 16.53
C GLN A 101 -6.73 -2.90 15.86
N ASP A 102 -5.54 -2.71 15.36
CA ASP A 102 -4.76 -3.73 14.71
C ASP A 102 -3.36 -3.82 15.32
N LEU A 103 -2.83 -5.02 15.37
CA LEU A 103 -1.44 -5.28 15.72
C LEU A 103 -0.67 -5.58 14.43
N LYS A 104 0.33 -4.76 14.15
CA LYS A 104 1.24 -4.93 13.04
C LYS A 104 2.58 -5.41 13.57
N TYR A 105 3.10 -6.47 13.01
CA TYR A 105 4.48 -6.86 13.23
C TYR A 105 5.19 -7.09 11.91
N ASN A 106 6.45 -6.77 11.90
CA ASN A 106 7.32 -7.03 10.77
C ASN A 106 8.63 -7.67 11.21
N ILE A 107 9.21 -8.44 10.32
CA ILE A 107 10.55 -9.00 10.45
C ILE A 107 11.21 -9.01 9.08
N GLY A 108 12.50 -8.70 9.04
CA GLY A 108 13.22 -8.65 7.79
C GLY A 108 14.74 -8.60 7.98
N PHE A 109 15.40 -8.50 6.86
CA PHE A 109 16.84 -8.27 6.82
C PHE A 109 17.23 -7.48 5.57
N GLU A 110 18.36 -6.82 5.67
CA GLU A 110 19.07 -6.26 4.53
C GLU A 110 20.49 -6.84 4.48
N ALA A 111 20.91 -7.29 3.31
CA ALA A 111 22.26 -7.75 3.05
C ALA A 111 22.87 -6.88 1.95
N VAL A 112 23.97 -6.18 2.27
CA VAL A 112 24.68 -5.31 1.34
C VAL A 112 26.04 -5.95 1.02
N TYR A 113 26.26 -6.27 -0.25
CA TYR A 113 27.49 -6.88 -0.73
C TYR A 113 28.49 -5.82 -1.21
N LEU A 114 29.77 -6.13 -1.08
CA LEU A 114 30.87 -5.23 -1.48
C LEU A 114 30.85 -4.81 -2.97
N ASN A 115 30.17 -5.56 -3.81
CA ASN A 115 30.00 -5.25 -5.23
C ASN A 115 28.83 -4.30 -5.53
N GLY A 116 28.20 -3.72 -4.48
CA GLY A 116 27.04 -2.83 -4.59
C GLY A 116 25.71 -3.54 -4.81
N PHE A 117 25.66 -4.85 -4.65
CA PHE A 117 24.42 -5.62 -4.71
C PHE A 117 23.77 -5.67 -3.32
N THR A 118 22.47 -5.40 -3.25
CA THR A 118 21.70 -5.44 -2.02
C THR A 118 20.53 -6.40 -2.17
N ILE A 119 20.33 -7.25 -1.18
CA ILE A 119 19.16 -8.10 -1.05
C ILE A 119 18.46 -7.70 0.23
N SER A 120 17.18 -7.37 0.16
CA SER A 120 16.36 -7.20 1.35
C SER A 120 15.10 -8.06 1.27
N SER A 121 14.69 -8.57 2.41
CA SER A 121 13.44 -9.29 2.56
C SER A 121 12.73 -8.80 3.80
N SER A 122 11.42 -8.60 3.69
CA SER A 122 10.58 -8.27 4.84
C SER A 122 9.27 -9.03 4.76
N PHE A 123 8.82 -9.48 5.91
CA PHE A 123 7.49 -10.02 6.13
C PHE A 123 6.76 -9.12 7.11
N GLU A 124 5.56 -8.70 6.76
CA GLU A 124 4.68 -7.91 7.60
C GLU A 124 3.36 -8.64 7.75
N LYS A 125 2.84 -8.66 8.98
CA LYS A 125 1.49 -9.14 9.25
C LYS A 125 0.73 -8.16 10.11
N ILE A 126 -0.50 -7.87 9.71
CA ILE A 126 -1.45 -7.06 10.44
C ILE A 126 -2.57 -7.99 10.93
N ILE A 127 -2.85 -7.95 12.22
CA ILE A 127 -3.88 -8.76 12.88
C ILE A 127 -4.87 -7.83 13.54
N SER A 128 -6.14 -7.99 13.22
CA SER A 128 -7.21 -7.26 13.92
C SER A 128 -7.35 -7.78 15.36
N LEU A 129 -7.33 -6.85 16.32
CA LEU A 129 -7.49 -7.15 17.75
C LEU A 129 -8.97 -7.12 18.20
N ASN A 130 -9.84 -6.60 17.37
CA ASN A 130 -11.27 -6.54 17.68
C ASN A 130 -12.01 -7.74 17.09
N ASP A 131 -13.02 -8.23 17.81
CA ASP A 131 -13.87 -9.38 17.40
C ASP A 131 -14.76 -9.09 16.18
N ARG A 132 -14.63 -7.94 15.56
CA ARG A 132 -15.33 -7.60 14.31
C ARG A 132 -14.76 -8.44 13.18
N LYS A 133 -15.39 -9.57 12.95
CA LYS A 133 -15.05 -10.46 11.82
C LYS A 133 -15.42 -9.79 10.50
N GLY A 134 -14.42 -9.37 9.76
CA GLY A 134 -14.57 -8.88 8.40
C GLY A 134 -13.61 -9.60 7.46
N PRO A 135 -13.76 -9.45 6.15
CA PRO A 135 -12.89 -10.09 5.16
C PRO A 135 -11.41 -9.67 5.27
N ASN A 136 -11.12 -8.59 6.00
CA ASN A 136 -9.77 -8.05 6.19
C ASN A 136 -9.28 -8.17 7.64
N SER A 137 -9.69 -9.19 8.37
CA SER A 137 -9.28 -9.40 9.77
C SER A 137 -7.77 -9.70 9.93
N SER A 138 -7.09 -10.09 8.88
CA SER A 138 -5.64 -10.18 8.85
C SER A 138 -5.12 -9.90 7.44
N ARG A 139 -3.98 -9.23 7.36
CA ARG A 139 -3.28 -8.94 6.11
C ARG A 139 -1.84 -9.36 6.25
N GLU A 140 -1.33 -10.07 5.25
CA GLU A 140 0.06 -10.49 5.18
C GLU A 140 0.71 -9.86 3.95
N ILE A 141 1.91 -9.34 4.12
CA ILE A 141 2.71 -8.76 3.05
C ILE A 141 4.10 -9.37 3.14
N PHE A 142 4.56 -9.94 2.06
CA PHE A 142 5.95 -10.37 1.93
C PHE A 142 6.58 -9.60 0.78
N ILE A 143 7.73 -9.00 1.03
CA ILE A 143 8.47 -8.25 0.01
C ILE A 143 9.87 -8.84 -0.06
N LEU A 144 10.29 -9.17 -1.27
CA LEU A 144 11.67 -9.51 -1.59
C LEU A 144 12.18 -8.48 -2.59
N LYS A 145 13.23 -7.78 -2.22
CA LYS A 145 13.84 -6.74 -3.05
C LYS A 145 15.29 -7.10 -3.37
N PHE A 146 15.63 -7.03 -4.63
CA PHE A 146 16.99 -7.08 -5.12
C PHE A 146 17.31 -5.72 -5.73
N SER A 147 18.43 -5.14 -5.35
CA SER A 147 18.88 -3.90 -5.97
C SER A 147 20.38 -3.95 -6.20
N ARG A 148 20.81 -3.21 -7.18
CA ARG A 148 22.23 -2.94 -7.42
C ARG A 148 22.37 -1.47 -7.67
N SER A 149 23.17 -0.82 -6.84
CA SER A 149 23.50 0.58 -6.99
C SER A 149 24.99 0.69 -7.29
N LYS A 150 25.32 1.29 -8.41
CA LYS A 150 26.67 1.69 -8.77
C LYS A 150 26.59 3.09 -9.36
N GLU A 151 27.45 3.97 -8.89
CA GLU A 151 27.48 5.38 -9.29
C GLU A 151 27.57 5.56 -10.82
N GLU A 152 28.26 4.65 -11.50
CA GLU A 152 28.41 4.69 -12.96
C GLU A 152 27.31 3.95 -13.74
N ASP A 153 26.70 2.91 -13.15
CA ASP A 153 25.79 1.99 -13.84
C ASP A 153 24.31 2.34 -13.62
N GLY A 154 23.99 3.17 -12.60
CA GLY A 154 22.64 3.44 -12.15
C GLY A 154 22.15 2.45 -11.09
N GLU A 155 20.91 2.59 -10.70
CA GLU A 155 20.25 1.74 -9.72
C GLU A 155 19.21 0.85 -10.39
N PHE A 156 19.30 -0.43 -10.13
CA PHE A 156 18.35 -1.43 -10.56
C PHE A 156 17.67 -2.04 -9.32
N ALA A 157 16.34 -2.16 -9.31
CA ALA A 157 15.62 -2.82 -8.25
C ALA A 157 14.52 -3.75 -8.81
N PHE A 158 14.39 -4.90 -8.18
CA PHE A 158 13.30 -5.85 -8.41
C PHE A 158 12.60 -6.10 -7.08
N ASN A 159 11.29 -5.94 -7.04
CA ASN A 159 10.46 -6.26 -5.88
C ASN A 159 9.47 -7.35 -6.26
N TYR A 160 9.20 -8.24 -5.33
CA TYR A 160 8.22 -9.30 -5.50
C TYR A 160 7.40 -9.48 -4.22
N ASN A 161 6.08 -9.47 -4.37
CA ASN A 161 5.13 -9.70 -3.29
C ASN A 161 4.20 -10.88 -3.65
N PRO A 162 4.47 -12.10 -3.15
CA PRO A 162 3.69 -13.29 -3.49
C PRO A 162 2.36 -13.39 -2.74
N VAL A 163 2.14 -12.59 -1.67
CA VAL A 163 1.06 -12.83 -0.72
C VAL A 163 -0.24 -12.14 -1.11
N ASN A 164 -0.18 -10.92 -1.64
CA ASN A 164 -1.41 -10.11 -1.81
C ASN A 164 -1.94 -9.97 -3.23
N ALA A 165 -1.14 -10.10 -4.24
CA ALA A 165 -1.60 -9.98 -5.62
C ALA A 165 -0.60 -10.64 -6.57
N HIS A 166 0.38 -11.38 -6.04
CA HIS A 166 1.49 -11.83 -6.86
C HIS A 166 2.07 -10.68 -7.70
N GLU A 167 2.26 -9.53 -7.06
CA GLU A 167 2.80 -8.35 -7.72
C GLU A 167 4.30 -8.45 -7.85
N SER A 168 4.82 -8.07 -9.00
CA SER A 168 6.25 -7.83 -9.19
C SER A 168 6.48 -6.45 -9.79
N SER A 169 7.57 -5.81 -9.39
CA SER A 169 7.99 -4.57 -10.02
C SER A 169 9.47 -4.63 -10.35
N LEU A 170 9.79 -4.09 -11.51
CA LEU A 170 11.14 -3.91 -11.99
C LEU A 170 11.39 -2.43 -12.20
N SER A 171 12.41 -1.89 -11.60
CA SER A 171 12.78 -0.49 -11.79
C SER A 171 14.25 -0.34 -12.15
N TYR A 172 14.52 0.64 -12.98
CA TYR A 172 15.86 1.09 -13.28
C TYR A 172 15.88 2.62 -13.24
N SER A 173 16.87 3.20 -12.58
CA SER A 173 17.07 4.63 -12.56
C SER A 173 18.54 4.98 -12.76
N LYS A 174 18.81 6.08 -13.46
CA LYS A 174 20.16 6.59 -13.68
C LYS A 174 20.15 8.10 -13.87
N ASN A 175 21.10 8.78 -13.22
CA ASN A 175 21.40 10.18 -13.53
C ASN A 175 22.40 10.25 -14.69
N ILE A 176 22.05 10.99 -15.73
CA ILE A 176 22.94 11.25 -16.88
C ILE A 176 23.00 12.76 -17.10
N ASN A 177 24.12 13.35 -16.78
CA ASN A 177 24.39 14.78 -16.99
C ASN A 177 23.34 15.72 -16.35
N GLY A 178 22.84 15.37 -15.14
CA GLY A 178 21.85 16.17 -14.42
C GLY A 178 20.39 15.86 -14.77
N PHE A 179 20.17 14.88 -15.64
CA PHE A 179 18.83 14.34 -15.92
C PHE A 179 18.67 12.99 -15.23
N ASP A 180 17.60 12.85 -14.46
CA ASP A 180 17.21 11.59 -13.84
C ASP A 180 16.27 10.84 -14.77
N PHE A 181 16.72 9.68 -15.23
CA PHE A 181 15.92 8.74 -16.02
C PHE A 181 15.45 7.62 -15.13
N SER A 182 14.17 7.30 -15.19
CA SER A 182 13.64 6.10 -14.53
C SER A 182 12.69 5.34 -15.44
N ILE A 183 12.74 4.01 -15.31
CA ILE A 183 11.80 3.08 -15.95
C ILE A 183 11.27 2.19 -14.84
N ASN A 184 9.95 2.14 -14.72
CA ASN A 184 9.26 1.27 -13.79
C ASN A 184 8.30 0.37 -14.56
N HIS A 185 8.39 -0.92 -14.34
CA HIS A 185 7.48 -1.91 -14.90
C HIS A 185 6.83 -2.70 -13.76
N ASN A 186 5.51 -2.62 -13.66
CA ASN A 186 4.72 -3.34 -12.67
C ASN A 186 3.93 -4.44 -13.37
N HIS A 187 3.89 -5.60 -12.75
CA HIS A 187 3.13 -6.73 -13.23
C HIS A 187 2.33 -7.36 -12.09
N ILE A 188 1.03 -7.51 -12.29
CA ILE A 188 0.11 -8.17 -11.37
C ILE A 188 -0.25 -9.53 -11.96
N PHE A 189 0.06 -10.61 -11.26
CA PHE A 189 -0.16 -12.00 -11.70
C PHE A 189 -1.55 -12.52 -11.31
N ASP A 190 -2.48 -11.65 -10.93
CA ASP A 190 -3.86 -12.06 -10.70
C ASP A 190 -4.55 -12.40 -12.04
N ASN A 191 -5.78 -12.92 -12.00
CA ASN A 191 -6.53 -13.48 -13.14
C ASN A 191 -6.66 -12.55 -14.37
N SER A 192 -6.32 -11.29 -14.24
CA SER A 192 -6.10 -10.34 -15.34
C SER A 192 -4.59 -10.06 -15.43
N LEU A 193 -3.97 -10.41 -16.55
CA LEU A 193 -2.59 -10.01 -16.86
C LEU A 193 -2.52 -8.48 -16.99
N GLU A 194 -2.53 -7.78 -15.88
CA GLU A 194 -2.36 -6.33 -15.86
C GLU A 194 -0.89 -6.00 -15.71
N TYR A 195 -0.39 -5.21 -16.63
CA TYR A 195 0.96 -4.65 -16.56
C TYR A 195 0.90 -3.16 -16.83
N ASP A 196 1.74 -2.43 -16.14
CA ASP A 196 1.95 -1.00 -16.34
C ASP A 196 3.44 -0.73 -16.52
N THR A 197 3.76 0.13 -17.49
CA THR A 197 5.14 0.57 -17.72
C THR A 197 5.18 2.08 -17.76
N ASN A 198 5.89 2.67 -16.83
CA ASN A 198 6.09 4.10 -16.74
C ASN A 198 7.56 4.45 -17.04
N VAL A 199 7.76 5.45 -17.88
CA VAL A 199 9.08 6.03 -18.15
C VAL A 199 9.05 7.49 -17.77
N GLU A 200 9.92 7.90 -16.87
CA GLU A 200 10.00 9.27 -16.38
C GLU A 200 11.38 9.85 -16.64
N VAL A 201 11.40 11.11 -17.04
CA VAL A 201 12.61 11.93 -17.15
C VAL A 201 12.38 13.22 -16.37
N SER A 202 13.20 13.47 -15.36
CA SER A 202 13.12 14.67 -14.55
C SER A 202 14.48 15.36 -14.45
N THR A 203 14.49 16.64 -14.13
CA THR A 203 15.69 17.40 -13.86
C THR A 203 15.52 18.16 -12.57
N ASN A 204 16.54 18.20 -11.74
CA ASN A 204 16.61 19.06 -10.57
C ASN A 204 17.39 20.31 -10.95
N PHE A 205 16.74 21.47 -10.90
CA PHE A 205 17.34 22.79 -11.09
C PHE A 205 17.81 23.37 -9.77
#